data_890f60c612f57e2295dfc03aa5c58ebe
#
_entry.id   890f60c612f57e2295dfc03aa5c58ebe
#
_cell.length_a   1.000
_cell.length_b   1.000
_cell.length_c   1.000
_cell.angle_alpha   90.00
_cell.angle_beta   90.00
_cell.angle_gamma   90.00
#
_symmetry.space_group_name_H-M   'P 1'
#
loop_
_entity.id
_entity.type
_entity.pdbx_description
1 polymer ?
#
loop_
_entity_poly.entity_id
_entity_poly.type
_entity_poly.pdbx_seq_one_letter_code
_entity_poly.pdbx_strand_id
1 'polypeptide(L)'
;MSFNGNQYESDSGFDLTTKGQIHTYSTEQAAINLGTNNYVLQADSGETTGLKWSDPENLKHAVALEIAASDETTALTTGTAKVTFRMPYAMTLNAGTAGVRGGLTTAGTGANLLTVDINEGGASILSTKLTFDATETETTAAATPVVISDTALADNAVITVDIDQIDSGGVAAGLKIILIGDLT
;
A
#
# COMPACT_ATOMS: atom_id res chain seq x y z
N MET A 1 -53.28 37.11 -10.13
CA MET A 1 -52.31 36.23 -9.45
C MET A 1 -50.94 36.89 -9.59
N SER A 2 -50.40 37.47 -8.54
CA SER A 2 -49.10 38.12 -8.53
C SER A 2 -48.08 37.07 -8.02
N PHE A 3 -47.16 36.64 -8.87
CA PHE A 3 -46.02 35.83 -8.43
C PHE A 3 -45.03 36.78 -7.74
N ASN A 4 -44.98 36.70 -6.43
CA ASN A 4 -43.95 37.35 -5.64
C ASN A 4 -42.74 36.40 -5.64
N GLY A 5 -41.80 36.63 -6.55
CA GLY A 5 -40.61 35.81 -6.67
C GLY A 5 -39.65 36.07 -5.53
N ASN A 6 -39.69 35.27 -4.47
CA ASN A 6 -38.61 34.98 -3.51
C ASN A 6 -39.09 34.19 -2.29
N GLN A 7 -39.99 33.26 -2.45
CA GLN A 7 -40.25 32.27 -1.40
C GLN A 7 -40.19 30.88 -2.02
N TYR A 8 -38.99 30.32 -2.03
CA TYR A 8 -38.89 28.90 -1.84
C TYR A 8 -39.25 28.67 -0.36
N GLU A 9 -40.56 28.60 -0.08
CA GLU A 9 -41.00 27.97 1.15
C GLU A 9 -40.53 26.53 1.09
N SER A 10 -39.46 26.21 1.80
CA SER A 10 -39.06 24.85 2.06
C SER A 10 -40.11 24.25 2.98
N ASP A 11 -41.13 23.62 2.41
CA ASP A 11 -42.15 22.88 3.14
C ASP A 11 -41.56 21.68 3.92
N SER A 12 -40.25 21.60 4.01
CA SER A 12 -39.47 20.58 4.70
C SER A 12 -38.93 20.99 6.07
N GLY A 13 -39.10 22.28 6.46
CA GLY A 13 -38.65 22.78 7.76
C GLY A 13 -37.12 22.75 7.98
N PHE A 14 -36.37 22.55 6.90
CA PHE A 14 -34.92 22.43 6.97
C PHE A 14 -34.26 23.57 6.16
N ASP A 15 -33.67 24.53 6.84
CA ASP A 15 -32.94 25.64 6.24
C ASP A 15 -31.43 25.46 6.37
N LEU A 16 -30.72 25.56 5.24
CA LEU A 16 -29.28 25.78 5.25
C LEU A 16 -29.01 27.23 5.64
N THR A 17 -28.51 27.44 6.84
CA THR A 17 -28.36 28.79 7.43
C THR A 17 -26.95 29.37 7.23
N THR A 18 -26.00 28.54 6.82
CA THR A 18 -24.59 28.92 6.68
C THR A 18 -24.05 28.52 5.32
N LYS A 19 -23.26 29.40 4.71
CA LYS A 19 -22.58 29.08 3.44
C LYS A 19 -21.77 27.80 3.54
N GLY A 20 -21.93 26.90 2.56
CA GLY A 20 -21.20 25.65 2.46
C GLY A 20 -21.79 24.47 3.23
N GLN A 21 -22.91 24.66 3.92
CA GLN A 21 -23.67 23.53 4.49
C GLN A 21 -24.21 22.64 3.38
N ILE A 22 -24.32 21.32 3.69
CA ILE A 22 -24.84 20.30 2.79
C ILE A 22 -26.01 19.61 3.46
N HIS A 23 -27.14 19.48 2.75
CA HIS A 23 -28.26 18.64 3.18
C HIS A 23 -27.87 17.17 3.14
N THR A 24 -28.22 16.48 4.20
CA THR A 24 -28.09 15.02 4.30
C THR A 24 -29.35 14.45 4.95
N TYR A 25 -29.51 13.15 4.91
CA TYR A 25 -30.62 12.45 5.51
C TYR A 25 -30.12 11.25 6.32
N SER A 26 -30.67 11.13 7.52
CA SER A 26 -30.52 9.98 8.40
C SER A 26 -31.93 9.47 8.75
N THR A 27 -32.31 9.43 10.02
CA THR A 27 -33.70 9.24 10.45
C THR A 27 -34.52 10.53 10.29
N GLU A 28 -33.83 11.66 10.24
CA GLU A 28 -34.37 13.00 10.04
C GLU A 28 -33.48 13.77 9.07
N GLN A 29 -33.99 14.88 8.54
CA GLN A 29 -33.16 15.79 7.74
C GLN A 29 -32.10 16.44 8.63
N ALA A 30 -30.88 16.48 8.16
CA ALA A 30 -29.74 17.04 8.88
C ALA A 30 -28.85 17.87 7.94
N ALA A 31 -28.10 18.82 8.50
CA ALA A 31 -27.06 19.55 7.78
C ALA A 31 -25.68 19.14 8.25
N ILE A 32 -24.78 18.93 7.30
CA ILE A 32 -23.36 18.90 7.58
C ILE A 32 -22.84 20.33 7.42
N ASN A 33 -22.22 20.86 8.48
CA ASN A 33 -21.56 22.16 8.44
C ASN A 33 -20.30 22.09 7.56
N LEU A 34 -19.85 23.26 7.10
CA LEU A 34 -18.59 23.38 6.38
C LEU A 34 -17.44 22.79 7.22
N GLY A 35 -16.63 21.94 6.59
CA GLY A 35 -15.41 21.40 7.17
C GLY A 35 -14.26 22.39 7.19
N THR A 36 -13.14 21.97 7.73
CA THR A 36 -11.88 22.70 7.66
C THR A 36 -11.42 22.87 6.21
N ASN A 37 -10.72 23.97 5.91
CA ASN A 37 -10.16 24.18 4.58
C ASN A 37 -9.27 22.98 4.17
N ASN A 38 -9.38 22.58 2.92
CA ASN A 38 -8.70 21.45 2.31
C ASN A 38 -9.21 20.06 2.74
N TYR A 39 -10.16 19.96 3.67
CA TYR A 39 -10.81 18.70 3.98
C TYR A 39 -11.68 18.20 2.82
N VAL A 40 -11.83 16.90 2.69
CA VAL A 40 -12.70 16.23 1.73
C VAL A 40 -13.91 15.62 2.41
N LEU A 41 -15.06 15.68 1.75
CA LEU A 41 -16.27 15.02 2.24
C LEU A 41 -16.18 13.54 1.90
N GLN A 42 -16.24 12.68 2.91
CA GLN A 42 -16.11 11.24 2.83
C GLN A 42 -17.38 10.54 3.30
N ALA A 43 -17.77 9.44 2.65
CA ALA A 43 -18.80 8.55 3.16
C ALA A 43 -18.30 7.83 4.42
N ASP A 44 -19.10 7.82 5.49
CA ASP A 44 -18.81 7.12 6.73
C ASP A 44 -20.10 6.58 7.33
N SER A 45 -20.25 5.25 7.31
CA SER A 45 -21.44 4.57 7.87
C SER A 45 -21.53 4.64 9.40
N GLY A 46 -20.47 5.05 10.10
CA GLY A 46 -20.45 5.28 11.54
C GLY A 46 -21.03 6.63 11.94
N GLU A 47 -21.12 7.58 11.00
CA GLU A 47 -21.71 8.90 11.24
C GLU A 47 -23.22 8.87 11.04
N THR A 48 -23.95 9.61 11.89
CA THR A 48 -25.42 9.72 11.80
C THR A 48 -25.89 10.21 10.43
N THR A 49 -25.10 11.09 9.81
CA THR A 49 -25.38 11.67 8.49
C THR A 49 -24.87 10.82 7.33
N GLY A 50 -24.14 9.72 7.61
CA GLY A 50 -23.48 8.89 6.62
C GLY A 50 -22.25 9.56 5.96
N LEU A 51 -21.90 10.77 6.38
CA LEU A 51 -20.84 11.59 5.79
C LEU A 51 -20.03 12.30 6.88
N LYS A 52 -18.72 12.46 6.64
CA LYS A 52 -17.84 13.30 7.47
C LYS A 52 -16.83 14.08 6.63
N TRP A 53 -16.30 15.12 7.19
CA TRP A 53 -15.11 15.81 6.65
C TRP A 53 -13.85 15.10 7.14
N SER A 54 -13.00 14.72 6.22
CA SER A 54 -11.73 14.05 6.52
C SER A 54 -10.55 14.85 6.00
N ASP A 55 -9.49 14.88 6.79
CA ASP A 55 -8.20 15.37 6.33
C ASP A 55 -7.70 14.45 5.22
N PRO A 56 -7.32 14.96 4.04
CA PRO A 56 -6.74 14.16 2.98
C PRO A 56 -5.50 13.37 3.41
N GLU A 57 -4.73 13.87 4.37
CA GLU A 57 -3.56 13.16 4.91
C GLU A 57 -3.94 11.89 5.67
N ASN A 58 -5.18 11.78 6.17
CA ASN A 58 -5.71 10.58 6.82
C ASN A 58 -6.37 9.59 5.85
N LEU A 59 -6.45 9.93 4.55
CA LEU A 59 -6.91 8.99 3.53
C LEU A 59 -5.77 8.02 3.21
N LYS A 60 -6.07 6.74 3.25
CA LYS A 60 -5.08 5.73 2.85
C LYS A 60 -4.70 5.90 1.39
N HIS A 61 -3.42 6.09 1.14
CA HIS A 61 -2.85 6.17 -0.20
C HIS A 61 -2.06 4.89 -0.45
N ALA A 62 -2.73 3.89 -1.01
CA ALA A 62 -2.07 2.66 -1.41
C ALA A 62 -1.02 2.94 -2.48
N VAL A 63 0.20 2.49 -2.23
CA VAL A 63 1.35 2.64 -3.13
C VAL A 63 2.03 1.30 -3.32
N ALA A 64 2.68 1.14 -4.47
CA ALA A 64 3.56 0.02 -4.75
C ALA A 64 4.88 0.54 -5.31
N LEU A 65 5.99 0.05 -4.77
CA LEU A 65 7.34 0.30 -5.26
C LEU A 65 7.86 -1.01 -5.86
N GLU A 66 8.20 -1.01 -7.14
CA GLU A 66 8.86 -2.13 -7.81
C GLU A 66 10.34 -1.80 -8.02
N ILE A 67 11.21 -2.66 -7.51
CA ILE A 67 12.65 -2.50 -7.52
C ILE A 67 13.28 -3.66 -8.28
N ALA A 68 13.98 -3.38 -9.38
CA ALA A 68 14.80 -4.37 -10.06
C ALA A 68 16.04 -4.67 -9.21
N ALA A 69 16.17 -5.91 -8.74
CA ALA A 69 17.29 -6.36 -7.93
C ALA A 69 18.35 -7.11 -8.74
N SER A 70 18.11 -7.35 -10.03
CA SER A 70 19.08 -7.86 -10.99
C SER A 70 18.72 -7.40 -12.41
N ASP A 71 19.62 -7.63 -13.37
CA ASP A 71 19.26 -7.60 -14.79
C ASP A 71 18.37 -8.80 -15.16
N GLU A 72 17.78 -8.75 -16.36
CA GLU A 72 16.75 -9.73 -16.80
C GLU A 72 17.29 -11.10 -17.22
N THR A 73 18.59 -11.22 -17.49
CA THR A 73 19.15 -12.38 -18.22
C THR A 73 20.30 -13.07 -17.51
N THR A 74 21.02 -12.37 -16.66
CA THR A 74 22.15 -12.96 -15.92
C THR A 74 21.65 -13.77 -14.73
N ALA A 75 22.13 -15.01 -14.61
CA ALA A 75 21.81 -15.85 -13.46
C ALA A 75 22.18 -15.18 -12.13
N LEU A 76 21.29 -15.29 -11.16
CA LEU A 76 21.47 -14.70 -9.84
C LEU A 76 22.68 -15.31 -9.11
N THR A 77 23.31 -14.53 -8.27
CA THR A 77 24.35 -14.97 -7.35
C THR A 77 24.04 -14.52 -5.94
N THR A 78 24.44 -15.29 -4.94
CA THR A 78 24.32 -14.89 -3.53
C THR A 78 25.09 -13.62 -3.25
N GLY A 79 24.66 -12.87 -2.27
CA GLY A 79 25.33 -11.68 -1.79
C GLY A 79 24.42 -10.73 -1.02
N THR A 80 25.03 -9.91 -0.18
CA THR A 80 24.37 -8.83 0.56
C THR A 80 24.32 -7.58 -0.29
N ALA A 81 23.31 -6.74 -0.04
CA ALA A 81 23.11 -5.46 -0.71
C ALA A 81 23.23 -5.56 -2.26
N LYS A 82 22.60 -6.58 -2.85
CA LYS A 82 22.57 -6.74 -4.32
C LYS A 82 21.95 -5.51 -4.99
N VAL A 83 21.02 -4.89 -4.31
CA VAL A 83 20.52 -3.55 -4.59
C VAL A 83 20.39 -2.78 -3.29
N THR A 84 20.66 -1.50 -3.34
CA THR A 84 20.47 -0.55 -2.25
C THR A 84 19.70 0.65 -2.78
N PHE A 85 18.65 1.06 -2.08
CA PHE A 85 17.92 2.27 -2.41
C PHE A 85 17.44 2.96 -1.13
N ARG A 86 16.92 4.18 -1.28
CA ARG A 86 16.31 4.91 -0.17
C ARG A 86 14.80 4.97 -0.37
N MET A 87 14.07 4.80 0.73
CA MET A 87 12.64 5.02 0.70
C MET A 87 12.34 6.47 0.28
N PRO A 88 11.49 6.68 -0.73
CA PRO A 88 11.15 8.04 -1.17
C PRO A 88 10.18 8.76 -0.21
N TYR A 89 9.53 8.02 0.68
CA TYR A 89 8.58 8.47 1.70
C TYR A 89 8.39 7.37 2.74
N ALA A 90 7.85 7.73 3.91
CA ALA A 90 7.44 6.74 4.91
C ALA A 90 6.22 5.97 4.40
N MET A 91 6.20 4.64 4.65
CA MET A 91 5.05 3.79 4.33
C MET A 91 4.87 2.68 5.35
N THR A 92 3.64 2.23 5.51
CA THR A 92 3.33 1.01 6.26
C THR A 92 2.98 -0.10 5.27
N LEU A 93 3.80 -1.16 5.24
CA LEU A 93 3.56 -2.32 4.38
C LEU A 93 2.29 -3.07 4.79
N ASN A 94 1.58 -3.62 3.81
CA ASN A 94 0.53 -4.60 4.05
C ASN A 94 1.13 -5.89 4.63
N ALA A 95 0.31 -6.74 5.23
CA ALA A 95 0.80 -7.99 5.83
C ALA A 95 1.15 -9.05 4.78
N GLY A 96 2.22 -9.81 5.03
CA GLY A 96 2.62 -10.98 4.25
C GLY A 96 2.78 -10.69 2.75
N THR A 97 2.30 -11.60 1.90
CA THR A 97 2.40 -11.47 0.43
C THR A 97 1.60 -10.30 -0.15
N ALA A 98 0.70 -9.68 0.61
CA ALA A 98 0.05 -8.44 0.20
C ALA A 98 0.98 -7.23 0.35
N GLY A 99 2.00 -7.30 1.21
CA GLY A 99 2.94 -6.20 1.47
C GLY A 99 4.28 -6.36 0.76
N VAL A 100 4.79 -7.59 0.64
CA VAL A 100 6.07 -7.87 0.00
C VAL A 100 5.93 -9.05 -0.97
N ARG A 101 6.38 -8.85 -2.19
CA ARG A 101 6.40 -9.87 -3.25
C ARG A 101 7.72 -9.87 -3.98
N GLY A 102 8.07 -11.01 -4.54
CA GLY A 102 9.16 -11.15 -5.48
C GLY A 102 8.68 -11.71 -6.80
N GLY A 103 9.31 -11.28 -7.89
CA GLY A 103 9.11 -11.77 -9.24
C GLY A 103 10.41 -12.10 -9.94
N LEU A 104 10.41 -13.08 -10.84
CA LEU A 104 11.54 -13.47 -11.67
C LEU A 104 11.15 -13.47 -13.15
N THR A 105 12.08 -13.15 -14.03
CA THR A 105 11.90 -13.39 -15.49
C THR A 105 12.16 -14.83 -15.85
N THR A 106 13.12 -15.46 -15.18
CA THR A 106 13.46 -16.88 -15.37
C THR A 106 13.36 -17.58 -14.03
N ALA A 107 12.53 -18.62 -13.95
CA ALA A 107 12.35 -19.41 -12.74
C ALA A 107 13.62 -20.20 -12.40
N GLY A 108 13.86 -20.41 -11.13
CA GLY A 108 14.89 -21.31 -10.63
C GLY A 108 14.52 -22.78 -10.82
N THR A 109 15.51 -23.64 -10.75
CA THR A 109 15.32 -25.12 -10.87
C THR A 109 16.09 -25.86 -9.78
N GLY A 110 15.66 -27.10 -9.50
CA GLY A 110 16.32 -27.94 -8.50
C GLY A 110 15.71 -27.88 -7.13
N ALA A 111 16.37 -28.49 -6.14
CA ALA A 111 15.80 -28.68 -4.79
C ALA A 111 15.99 -27.50 -3.84
N ASN A 112 17.02 -26.68 -4.05
CA ASN A 112 17.22 -25.48 -3.23
C ASN A 112 16.31 -24.35 -3.73
N LEU A 113 15.68 -23.65 -2.80
CA LEU A 113 14.86 -22.49 -3.12
C LEU A 113 15.74 -21.23 -3.23
N LEU A 114 15.42 -20.37 -4.17
CA LEU A 114 15.94 -19.02 -4.16
C LEU A 114 15.36 -18.31 -2.92
N THR A 115 16.24 -17.78 -2.07
CA THR A 115 15.85 -17.09 -0.83
C THR A 115 16.37 -15.67 -0.83
N VAL A 116 15.46 -14.73 -0.62
CA VAL A 116 15.74 -13.28 -0.65
C VAL A 116 15.33 -12.65 0.66
N ASP A 117 16.19 -11.79 1.20
CA ASP A 117 15.94 -10.96 2.37
C ASP A 117 15.86 -9.49 2.00
N ILE A 118 15.11 -8.73 2.79
CA ILE A 118 14.97 -7.29 2.67
C ILE A 118 15.29 -6.68 4.02
N ASN A 119 16.20 -5.70 4.02
CA ASN A 119 16.66 -5.07 5.24
C ASN A 119 16.40 -3.56 5.21
N GLU A 120 16.00 -3.00 6.35
CA GLU A 120 15.99 -1.57 6.62
C GLU A 120 17.10 -1.24 7.61
N GLY A 121 17.99 -0.32 7.25
CA GLY A 121 19.13 0.08 8.12
C GLY A 121 20.05 -1.08 8.51
N GLY A 122 20.06 -2.18 7.76
CA GLY A 122 20.85 -3.38 8.01
C GLY A 122 20.16 -4.44 8.88
N ALA A 123 18.92 -4.23 9.29
CA ALA A 123 18.09 -5.21 9.99
C ALA A 123 17.02 -5.78 9.05
N SER A 124 16.84 -7.12 9.05
CA SER A 124 15.78 -7.73 8.24
C SER A 124 14.40 -7.27 8.70
N ILE A 125 13.56 -6.88 7.74
CA ILE A 125 12.15 -6.59 7.98
C ILE A 125 11.29 -7.85 7.92
N LEU A 126 11.89 -9.01 7.63
CA LEU A 126 11.21 -10.29 7.42
C LEU A 126 11.59 -11.29 8.51
N SER A 127 10.62 -11.84 9.22
CA SER A 127 10.83 -13.00 10.09
C SER A 127 10.80 -14.33 9.31
N THR A 128 10.10 -14.37 8.18
CA THR A 128 10.20 -15.43 7.18
C THR A 128 10.52 -14.79 5.84
N LYS A 129 11.67 -15.13 5.27
CA LYS A 129 12.19 -14.53 4.04
C LYS A 129 11.35 -14.90 2.82
N LEU A 130 11.49 -14.13 1.75
CA LEU A 130 10.91 -14.47 0.44
C LEU A 130 11.57 -15.73 -0.11
N THR A 131 10.76 -16.69 -0.53
CA THR A 131 11.24 -17.90 -1.22
C THR A 131 10.52 -18.06 -2.55
N PHE A 132 11.23 -18.55 -3.55
CA PHE A 132 10.67 -18.96 -4.83
C PHE A 132 10.80 -20.48 -4.94
N ASP A 133 9.68 -21.16 -5.08
CA ASP A 133 9.67 -22.60 -5.29
C ASP A 133 10.18 -22.93 -6.68
N ALA A 134 10.66 -24.18 -6.85
CA ALA A 134 11.21 -24.62 -8.13
C ALA A 134 10.20 -24.44 -9.27
N THR A 135 10.63 -23.87 -10.38
CA THR A 135 9.84 -23.56 -11.58
C THR A 135 8.82 -22.42 -11.43
N GLU A 136 8.78 -21.76 -10.27
CA GLU A 136 7.91 -20.59 -10.07
C GLU A 136 8.65 -19.27 -10.29
N THR A 137 7.93 -18.30 -10.80
CA THR A 137 8.42 -16.93 -11.07
C THR A 137 7.88 -15.90 -10.08
N GLU A 138 7.06 -16.33 -9.13
CA GLU A 138 6.41 -15.43 -8.16
C GLU A 138 6.42 -16.05 -6.75
N THR A 139 6.46 -15.18 -5.73
CA THR A 139 6.44 -15.60 -4.32
C THR A 139 5.04 -15.70 -3.73
N THR A 140 4.00 -15.33 -4.46
CA THR A 140 2.60 -15.28 -3.97
C THR A 140 2.03 -16.66 -3.68
N ALA A 141 2.53 -17.70 -4.37
CA ALA A 141 2.13 -19.09 -4.21
C ALA A 141 3.17 -19.94 -3.47
N ALA A 142 4.24 -19.32 -2.93
CA ALA A 142 5.31 -20.05 -2.23
C ALA A 142 4.76 -20.95 -1.12
N ALA A 143 5.26 -22.17 -1.03
CA ALA A 143 4.88 -23.14 0.01
C ALA A 143 5.14 -22.62 1.42
N THR A 144 6.13 -21.74 1.57
CA THR A 144 6.40 -20.99 2.81
C THR A 144 6.18 -19.49 2.56
N PRO A 145 5.01 -18.95 2.87
CA PRO A 145 4.72 -17.54 2.66
C PRO A 145 5.63 -16.62 3.48
N VAL A 146 5.98 -15.48 2.90
CA VAL A 146 6.73 -14.43 3.60
C VAL A 146 5.97 -13.92 4.83
N VAL A 147 6.71 -13.66 5.92
CA VAL A 147 6.19 -13.02 7.12
C VAL A 147 6.99 -11.75 7.39
N ILE A 148 6.30 -10.60 7.34
CA ILE A 148 6.88 -9.30 7.64
C ILE A 148 6.83 -9.09 9.15
N SER A 149 7.97 -8.84 9.76
CA SER A 149 8.11 -8.55 11.21
C SER A 149 8.18 -7.05 11.49
N ASP A 150 8.62 -6.26 10.53
CA ASP A 150 8.61 -4.80 10.59
C ASP A 150 7.91 -4.25 9.33
N THR A 151 6.73 -3.67 9.53
CA THR A 151 5.93 -3.11 8.45
C THR A 151 6.16 -1.62 8.24
N ALA A 152 6.81 -0.92 9.19
CA ALA A 152 6.95 0.53 9.17
C ALA A 152 8.27 0.92 8.52
N LEU A 153 8.25 1.29 7.25
CA LEU A 153 9.43 1.80 6.54
C LEU A 153 9.50 3.32 6.68
N ALA A 154 10.62 3.81 7.23
CA ALA A 154 10.80 5.24 7.47
C ALA A 154 11.14 6.01 6.18
N ASP A 155 10.75 7.29 6.13
CA ASP A 155 11.20 8.21 5.08
C ASP A 155 12.74 8.24 4.99
N ASN A 156 13.27 8.20 3.78
CA ASN A 156 14.71 8.21 3.50
C ASN A 156 15.50 7.03 4.13
N ALA A 157 14.83 6.00 4.66
CA ALA A 157 15.49 4.80 5.16
C ALA A 157 16.29 4.10 4.06
N VAL A 158 17.42 3.53 4.43
CA VAL A 158 18.25 2.72 3.51
C VAL A 158 17.70 1.31 3.50
N ILE A 159 17.23 0.88 2.33
CA ILE A 159 16.76 -0.49 2.10
C ILE A 159 17.79 -1.25 1.28
N THR A 160 18.08 -2.48 1.70
CA THR A 160 18.92 -3.41 0.93
C THR A 160 18.17 -4.70 0.65
N VAL A 161 18.45 -5.29 -0.51
CA VAL A 161 17.97 -6.62 -0.88
C VAL A 161 19.17 -7.55 -0.92
N ASP A 162 19.08 -8.65 -0.17
CA ASP A 162 20.10 -9.67 -0.07
C ASP A 162 19.59 -10.94 -0.76
N ILE A 163 20.48 -11.65 -1.45
CA ILE A 163 20.20 -12.99 -1.97
C ILE A 163 20.99 -13.98 -1.11
N ASP A 164 20.31 -14.65 -0.20
CA ASP A 164 20.94 -15.54 0.77
C ASP A 164 21.24 -16.92 0.18
N GLN A 165 20.35 -17.38 -0.70
CA GLN A 165 20.49 -18.67 -1.37
C GLN A 165 19.99 -18.56 -2.81
N ILE A 166 20.69 -19.18 -3.74
CA ILE A 166 20.23 -19.38 -5.11
C ILE A 166 19.62 -20.78 -5.27
N ASP A 167 18.80 -20.94 -6.30
CA ASP A 167 18.31 -22.24 -6.73
C ASP A 167 19.47 -23.19 -7.11
N SER A 168 19.31 -24.47 -6.88
CA SER A 168 20.41 -25.43 -7.16
C SER A 168 20.72 -25.65 -8.65
N GLY A 169 19.82 -25.24 -9.53
CA GLY A 169 20.06 -25.19 -10.97
C GLY A 169 20.88 -23.96 -11.40
N GLY A 170 20.93 -22.90 -10.58
CA GLY A 170 21.71 -21.69 -10.85
C GLY A 170 21.25 -20.93 -12.10
N VAL A 171 19.96 -20.96 -12.42
CA VAL A 171 19.41 -20.36 -13.65
C VAL A 171 18.42 -19.23 -13.41
N ALA A 172 17.97 -19.02 -12.17
CA ALA A 172 17.05 -17.93 -11.84
C ALA A 172 17.64 -16.58 -12.25
N ALA A 173 16.81 -15.72 -12.86
CA ALA A 173 17.23 -14.39 -13.33
C ALA A 173 16.07 -13.39 -13.29
N GLY A 174 16.40 -12.09 -13.38
CA GLY A 174 15.42 -11.04 -13.49
C GLY A 174 14.66 -10.75 -12.20
N LEU A 175 15.35 -10.80 -11.05
CA LEU A 175 14.71 -10.58 -9.74
C LEU A 175 14.19 -9.15 -9.61
N LYS A 176 12.91 -9.05 -9.27
CA LYS A 176 12.22 -7.82 -8.89
C LYS A 176 11.60 -8.00 -7.51
N ILE A 177 11.61 -6.96 -6.72
CA ILE A 177 10.94 -6.89 -5.42
C ILE A 177 9.85 -5.82 -5.50
N ILE A 178 8.69 -6.14 -4.96
CA ILE A 178 7.55 -5.22 -4.91
C ILE A 178 7.19 -5.01 -3.45
N LEU A 179 7.25 -3.75 -2.99
CA LEU A 179 6.80 -3.30 -1.68
C LEU A 179 5.43 -2.64 -1.86
N ILE A 180 4.43 -3.08 -1.12
CA ILE A 180 3.04 -2.60 -1.23
C ILE A 180 2.53 -2.20 0.15
N GLY A 181 2.00 -1.00 0.25
CA GLY A 181 1.48 -0.48 1.52
C GLY A 181 0.79 0.86 1.37
N ASP A 182 0.56 1.51 2.49
CA ASP A 182 -0.04 2.84 2.56
C ASP A 182 1.02 3.87 2.94
N LEU A 183 0.94 5.09 2.39
CA LEU A 183 1.72 6.25 2.85
C LEU A 183 1.36 6.59 4.29
N THR A 184 2.35 6.99 5.09
CA THR A 184 2.16 7.38 6.52
C THR A 184 2.84 8.70 6.82
#